data_e2868c3e355c46b013cc22046cb3f65a
#
_entry.id   e2868c3e355c46b013cc22046cb3f65a
#
_cell.length_a   1.000
_cell.length_b   1.000
_cell.length_c   1.000
_cell.angle_alpha   90.00
_cell.angle_beta   90.00
_cell.angle_gamma   90.00
#
_symmetry.space_group_name_H-M   'P 1'
#
loop_
_entity.id
_entity.type
_entity.pdbx_description
1 polymer ?
#
loop_
_entity_poly.entity_id
_entity_poly.type
_entity_poly.pdbx_seq_one_letter_code
_entity_poly.pdbx_strand_id
1 'polypeptide(L)'
;MRRLYCLFLDRKDLKQGLKTILTAIDQVKSGISICIFPEGTRNRDREDATTLLPFKDGSFKIAQKTGCPIIPKALTGTADIFENHFPWLHSTEVKLTYGEPIILSELSKEDQKHIGVYCQNVIHEMLQEHKNTKE
;
A
#
# COMPACT_ATOMS: atom_id res chain seq x y z
N MET A 1 6.69 -15.99 -9.94
CA MET A 1 6.69 -15.02 -8.82
C MET A 1 7.98 -15.03 -7.98
N ARG A 2 8.61 -16.18 -7.67
CA ARG A 2 9.91 -16.20 -6.94
C ARG A 2 11.01 -15.39 -7.63
N ARG A 3 11.08 -15.40 -8.97
CA ARG A 3 12.05 -14.60 -9.76
C ARG A 3 11.80 -13.08 -9.73
N LEU A 4 10.65 -12.64 -9.23
CA LEU A 4 10.27 -11.24 -9.08
C LEU A 4 10.39 -10.78 -7.61
N TYR A 5 11.09 -11.55 -6.77
CA TYR A 5 11.25 -11.27 -5.34
C TYR A 5 9.93 -11.14 -4.56
N CYS A 6 8.81 -11.67 -5.13
CA CYS A 6 7.53 -11.63 -4.45
C CYS A 6 7.56 -12.46 -3.16
N LEU A 7 7.09 -11.86 -2.10
CA LEU A 7 6.95 -12.49 -0.80
C LEU A 7 5.51 -12.97 -0.60
N PHE A 8 5.36 -14.16 -0.03
CA PHE A 8 4.07 -14.75 0.27
C PHE A 8 3.81 -14.66 1.76
N LEU A 9 2.68 -14.07 2.13
CA LEU A 9 2.26 -13.92 3.52
C LEU A 9 1.08 -14.85 3.80
N ASP A 10 1.27 -15.81 4.71
CA ASP A 10 0.15 -16.53 5.30
C ASP A 10 -0.38 -15.73 6.49
N ARG A 11 -1.64 -15.29 6.38
CA ARG A 11 -2.29 -14.47 7.42
C ARG A 11 -2.70 -15.25 8.65
N LYS A 12 -2.71 -16.59 8.55
CA LYS A 12 -3.08 -17.49 9.64
C LYS A 12 -1.86 -17.92 10.46
N ASP A 13 -0.65 -17.81 9.88
CA ASP A 13 0.60 -18.18 10.53
C ASP A 13 1.43 -16.93 10.90
N LEU A 14 1.39 -16.56 12.18
CA LEU A 14 2.14 -15.40 12.70
C LEU A 14 3.66 -15.60 12.57
N LYS A 15 4.16 -16.84 12.70
CA LYS A 15 5.59 -17.13 12.58
C LYS A 15 6.07 -16.97 11.15
N GLN A 16 5.29 -17.44 10.19
CA GLN A 16 5.58 -17.23 8.77
C GLN A 16 5.47 -15.75 8.41
N GLY A 17 4.49 -15.03 8.94
CA GLY A 17 4.34 -13.59 8.76
C GLY A 17 5.59 -12.82 9.22
N LEU A 18 6.12 -13.14 10.40
CA LEU A 18 7.35 -12.53 10.91
C LEU A 18 8.56 -12.84 10.03
N LYS A 19 8.72 -14.10 9.60
CA LYS A 19 9.79 -14.50 8.68
C LYS A 19 9.73 -13.74 7.36
N THR A 20 8.52 -13.55 6.83
CA THR A 20 8.30 -12.78 5.60
C THR A 20 8.72 -11.32 5.77
N ILE A 21 8.41 -10.68 6.91
CA ILE A 21 8.85 -9.32 7.21
C ILE A 21 10.37 -9.24 7.31
N LEU A 22 11.03 -10.19 7.96
CA LEU A 22 12.49 -10.23 8.05
C LEU A 22 13.13 -10.36 6.66
N THR A 23 12.61 -11.26 5.82
CA THR A 23 13.07 -11.39 4.43
C THR A 23 12.87 -10.09 3.64
N ALA A 24 11.75 -9.40 3.85
CA ALA A 24 11.50 -8.10 3.23
C ALA A 24 12.52 -7.04 3.66
N ILE A 25 12.87 -7.01 4.94
CA ILE A 25 13.91 -6.10 5.49
C ILE A 25 15.25 -6.36 4.78
N ASP A 26 15.64 -7.62 4.64
CA ASP A 26 16.90 -8.00 3.98
C ASP A 26 16.89 -7.62 2.50
N GLN A 27 15.76 -7.79 1.80
CA GLN A 27 15.58 -7.35 0.42
C GLN A 27 15.73 -5.83 0.28
N VAL A 28 15.08 -5.05 1.15
CA VAL A 28 15.21 -3.57 1.14
C VAL A 28 16.65 -3.15 1.39
N LYS A 29 17.35 -3.76 2.35
CA LYS A 29 18.76 -3.49 2.62
C LYS A 29 19.68 -3.84 1.44
N SER A 30 19.28 -4.79 0.60
CA SER A 30 19.98 -5.14 -0.64
C SER A 30 19.64 -4.25 -1.84
N GLY A 31 18.80 -3.22 -1.65
CA GLY A 31 18.41 -2.26 -2.67
C GLY A 31 17.15 -2.63 -3.47
N ILE A 32 16.39 -3.63 -3.03
CA ILE A 32 15.14 -4.03 -3.67
C ILE A 32 13.98 -3.23 -3.07
N SER A 33 13.20 -2.54 -3.93
CA SER A 33 11.98 -1.85 -3.52
C SER A 33 10.84 -2.85 -3.31
N ILE A 34 10.03 -2.64 -2.26
CA ILE A 34 8.88 -3.49 -1.96
C ILE A 34 7.60 -2.71 -2.07
N CYS A 35 6.64 -3.23 -2.83
CA CYS A 35 5.28 -2.70 -2.91
C CYS A 35 4.39 -3.47 -1.91
N ILE A 36 3.66 -2.72 -1.08
CA ILE A 36 2.77 -3.27 -0.05
C ILE A 36 1.40 -2.62 -0.18
N PHE A 37 0.36 -3.43 -0.03
CA PHE A 37 -1.01 -2.99 0.15
C PHE A 37 -1.37 -3.08 1.64
N PRO A 38 -1.31 -1.97 2.40
CA PRO A 38 -1.38 -2.01 3.86
C PRO A 38 -2.75 -2.37 4.41
N GLU A 39 -3.81 -2.23 3.62
CA GLU A 39 -5.15 -2.73 3.96
C GLU A 39 -5.17 -4.25 4.14
N GLY A 40 -4.27 -4.95 3.46
CA GLY A 40 -4.12 -6.40 3.53
C GLY A 40 -5.29 -7.20 2.96
N THR A 41 -6.30 -6.57 2.40
CA THR A 41 -7.44 -7.19 1.70
C THR A 41 -7.94 -6.26 0.61
N ARG A 42 -8.80 -6.77 -0.28
CA ARG A 42 -9.48 -5.93 -1.27
C ARG A 42 -10.56 -5.11 -0.58
N ASN A 43 -10.61 -3.83 -0.85
CA ASN A 43 -11.76 -3.01 -0.53
C ASN A 43 -12.90 -3.40 -1.49
N ARG A 44 -14.06 -3.74 -0.93
CA ARG A 44 -15.25 -4.12 -1.71
C ARG A 44 -16.28 -2.99 -1.74
N ASP A 45 -15.98 -1.86 -1.11
CA ASP A 45 -16.80 -0.68 -1.24
C ASP A 45 -16.68 -0.17 -2.68
N ARG A 46 -17.77 -0.23 -3.41
CA ARG A 46 -17.85 0.17 -4.82
C ARG A 46 -18.52 1.52 -4.99
N GLU A 47 -19.10 2.07 -3.93
CA GLU A 47 -19.82 3.34 -3.98
C GLU A 47 -18.85 4.51 -3.92
N ASP A 48 -17.77 4.37 -3.15
CA ASP A 48 -16.72 5.39 -3.07
C ASP A 48 -15.32 4.78 -3.22
N ALA A 49 -14.72 5.01 -4.39
CA ALA A 49 -13.36 4.57 -4.71
C ALA A 49 -12.27 5.26 -3.87
N THR A 50 -12.63 6.29 -3.09
CA THR A 50 -11.70 6.99 -2.19
C THR A 50 -11.71 6.43 -0.77
N THR A 51 -12.66 5.56 -0.44
CA THR A 51 -12.73 4.90 0.87
C THR A 51 -11.58 3.91 1.03
N LEU A 52 -10.84 4.04 2.13
CA LEU A 52 -9.73 3.15 2.49
C LEU A 52 -10.09 2.33 3.73
N LEU A 53 -9.72 1.05 3.73
CA LEU A 53 -9.78 0.23 4.92
C LEU A 53 -8.62 0.60 5.88
N PRO A 54 -8.74 0.31 7.19
CA PRO A 54 -7.67 0.58 8.15
C PRO A 54 -6.36 -0.08 7.74
N PHE A 55 -5.26 0.68 7.78
CA PHE A 55 -3.94 0.17 7.47
C PHE A 55 -3.38 -0.66 8.61
N LYS A 56 -2.73 -1.77 8.27
CA LYS A 56 -2.14 -2.68 9.26
C LYS A 56 -0.74 -2.22 9.62
N ASP A 57 -0.47 -1.99 10.90
CA ASP A 57 0.82 -1.51 11.41
C ASP A 57 2.00 -2.39 11.03
N GLY A 58 1.78 -3.70 10.86
CA GLY A 58 2.80 -4.63 10.41
C GLY A 58 3.44 -4.27 9.07
N SER A 59 2.70 -3.58 8.19
CA SER A 59 3.17 -3.13 6.87
C SER A 59 4.29 -2.10 6.97
N PHE A 60 4.32 -1.31 8.03
CA PHE A 60 5.25 -0.21 8.22
C PHE A 60 6.52 -0.60 8.98
N LYS A 61 6.56 -1.80 9.58
CA LYS A 61 7.73 -2.31 10.32
C LYS A 61 8.99 -2.40 9.47
N ILE A 62 8.83 -2.63 8.17
CA ILE A 62 9.96 -2.69 7.23
C ILE A 62 10.65 -1.32 7.18
N ALA A 63 9.89 -0.25 6.93
CA ALA A 63 10.42 1.11 6.89
C ALA A 63 10.98 1.55 8.25
N GLN A 64 10.29 1.23 9.35
CA GLN A 64 10.77 1.52 10.71
C GLN A 64 12.12 0.85 11.04
N LYS A 65 12.36 -0.36 10.51
CA LYS A 65 13.58 -1.13 10.78
C LYS A 65 14.72 -0.81 9.83
N THR A 66 14.41 -0.38 8.61
CA THR A 66 15.43 -0.10 7.58
C THR A 66 15.74 1.38 7.45
N GLY A 67 14.85 2.26 7.90
CA GLY A 67 14.95 3.70 7.67
C GLY A 67 14.68 4.11 6.21
N CYS A 68 14.21 3.18 5.37
CA CYS A 68 13.88 3.52 3.98
C CYS A 68 12.66 4.45 3.90
N PRO A 69 12.62 5.35 2.91
CA PRO A 69 11.47 6.21 2.69
C PRO A 69 10.23 5.37 2.29
N ILE A 70 9.06 5.84 2.71
CA ILE A 70 7.77 5.31 2.27
C ILE A 70 7.28 6.20 1.15
N ILE A 71 6.97 5.61 -0.01
CA ILE A 71 6.39 6.33 -1.14
C ILE A 71 4.90 5.98 -1.20
N PRO A 72 4.00 6.91 -0.82
CA PRO A 72 2.57 6.69 -0.92
C PRO A 72 2.18 6.59 -2.39
N LYS A 73 1.22 5.71 -2.68
CA LYS A 73 0.77 5.44 -4.03
C LYS A 73 -0.74 5.34 -4.08
N ALA A 74 -1.38 6.24 -4.82
CA ALA A 74 -2.82 6.21 -5.08
C ALA A 74 -3.11 5.55 -6.43
N LEU A 75 -4.04 4.60 -6.43
CA LEU A 75 -4.42 3.81 -7.60
C LEU A 75 -5.94 3.75 -7.71
N THR A 76 -6.50 4.17 -8.85
CA THR A 76 -7.94 4.14 -9.12
C THR A 76 -8.25 3.49 -10.47
N GLY A 77 -9.47 2.97 -10.65
CA GLY A 77 -9.97 2.39 -11.90
C GLY A 77 -9.68 0.89 -12.08
N THR A 78 -8.93 0.25 -11.18
CA THR A 78 -8.56 -1.17 -11.33
C THR A 78 -9.72 -2.14 -11.22
N ALA A 79 -10.76 -1.82 -10.44
CA ALA A 79 -11.94 -2.67 -10.29
C ALA A 79 -12.75 -2.77 -11.59
N ASP A 80 -12.69 -1.75 -12.45
CA ASP A 80 -13.40 -1.74 -13.73
C ASP A 80 -12.74 -2.62 -14.79
N ILE A 81 -11.53 -3.12 -14.56
CA ILE A 81 -10.88 -4.09 -15.46
C ILE A 81 -11.60 -5.42 -15.42
N PHE A 82 -11.98 -5.91 -14.25
CA PHE A 82 -12.51 -7.25 -14.07
C PHE A 82 -13.62 -7.38 -13.02
N GLU A 83 -13.41 -6.87 -11.80
CA GLU A 83 -14.30 -7.11 -10.66
C GLU A 83 -15.73 -6.59 -10.91
N ASN A 84 -15.86 -5.44 -11.57
CA ASN A 84 -17.16 -4.83 -11.87
C ASN A 84 -17.84 -5.43 -13.11
N HIS A 85 -17.10 -6.21 -13.91
CA HIS A 85 -17.56 -6.76 -15.16
C HIS A 85 -17.42 -8.29 -15.25
N PHE A 86 -17.22 -8.95 -14.11
CA PHE A 86 -17.04 -10.40 -14.06
C PHE A 86 -18.15 -11.15 -14.84
N PRO A 87 -17.81 -12.14 -15.72
CA PRO A 87 -16.47 -12.75 -15.93
C PRO A 87 -15.63 -12.09 -17.05
N TRP A 88 -16.03 -10.94 -17.57
CA TRP A 88 -15.41 -10.32 -18.74
C TRP A 88 -14.34 -9.30 -18.32
N LEU A 89 -13.28 -9.22 -19.14
CA LEU A 89 -12.26 -8.18 -19.02
C LEU A 89 -12.66 -6.97 -19.87
N HIS A 90 -12.57 -5.79 -19.29
CA HIS A 90 -12.82 -4.53 -19.97
C HIS A 90 -11.58 -3.67 -20.02
N SER A 91 -11.38 -2.99 -21.15
CA SER A 91 -10.39 -1.89 -21.24
C SER A 91 -10.91 -0.72 -20.43
N THR A 92 -10.11 -0.24 -19.50
CA THR A 92 -10.47 0.90 -18.64
C THR A 92 -9.25 1.78 -18.38
N GLU A 93 -9.50 3.03 -18.06
CA GLU A 93 -8.45 3.95 -17.64
C GLU A 93 -8.09 3.67 -16.17
N VAL A 94 -6.79 3.48 -15.93
CA VAL A 94 -6.24 3.33 -14.58
C VAL A 94 -5.34 4.52 -14.30
N LYS A 95 -5.64 5.25 -13.24
CA LYS A 95 -4.82 6.37 -12.78
C LYS A 95 -3.95 5.93 -11.61
N LEU A 96 -2.64 6.12 -11.75
CA LEU A 96 -1.64 5.84 -10.72
C LEU A 96 -0.84 7.11 -10.46
N THR A 97 -0.81 7.54 -9.20
CA THR A 97 -0.02 8.69 -8.76
C THR A 97 0.89 8.28 -7.61
N TYR A 98 2.13 8.74 -7.65
CA TYR A 98 3.09 8.63 -6.56
C TYR A 98 3.14 9.95 -5.81
N GLY A 99 3.04 9.91 -4.49
CA GLY A 99 3.21 11.07 -3.62
C GLY A 99 4.67 11.29 -3.25
N GLU A 100 4.91 12.34 -2.46
CA GLU A 100 6.23 12.66 -1.94
C GLU A 100 6.75 11.58 -0.98
N PRO A 101 8.06 11.31 -0.99
CA PRO A 101 8.66 10.36 -0.08
C PRO A 101 8.47 10.77 1.39
N ILE A 102 7.94 9.88 2.20
CA ILE A 102 7.78 10.06 3.64
C ILE A 102 9.00 9.47 4.33
N ILE A 103 9.81 10.32 4.95
CA ILE A 103 11.00 9.94 5.70
C ILE A 103 10.64 9.92 7.19
N LEU A 104 10.66 8.73 7.81
CA LEU A 104 10.21 8.58 9.20
C LEU A 104 10.98 9.46 10.19
N SER A 105 12.28 9.67 9.99
CA SER A 105 13.12 10.49 10.87
C SER A 105 12.75 11.97 10.87
N GLU A 106 12.04 12.44 9.84
CA GLU A 106 11.61 13.83 9.70
C GLU A 106 10.23 14.08 10.31
N LEU A 107 9.49 13.01 10.60
CA LEU A 107 8.16 13.09 11.20
C LEU A 107 8.23 13.33 12.71
N SER A 108 7.16 13.92 13.26
CA SER A 108 6.99 14.03 14.71
C SER A 108 6.97 12.64 15.37
N LYS A 109 7.32 12.54 16.65
CA LYS A 109 7.29 11.26 17.38
C LYS A 109 5.89 10.65 17.44
N GLU A 110 4.87 11.47 17.38
CA GLU A 110 3.47 11.05 17.39
C GLU A 110 3.10 10.44 16.03
N ASP A 111 3.46 11.10 14.92
CA ASP A 111 3.23 10.59 13.57
C ASP A 111 4.01 9.30 13.30
N GLN A 112 5.25 9.21 13.80
CA GLN A 112 6.02 7.96 13.73
C GLN A 112 5.33 6.79 14.45
N LYS A 113 4.68 7.06 15.58
CA LYS A 113 3.93 6.07 16.36
C LYS A 113 2.65 5.63 15.62
N HIS A 114 2.02 6.55 14.91
CA HIS A 114 0.78 6.34 14.17
C HIS A 114 0.98 6.42 12.64
N ILE A 115 2.13 5.93 12.16
CA ILE A 115 2.53 6.02 10.75
C ILE A 115 1.48 5.44 9.79
N GLY A 116 0.75 4.40 10.20
CA GLY A 116 -0.33 3.82 9.41
C GLY A 116 -1.44 4.83 9.12
N VAL A 117 -1.88 5.56 10.14
CA VAL A 117 -2.92 6.60 10.01
C VAL A 117 -2.38 7.77 9.19
N TYR A 118 -1.15 8.19 9.43
CA TYR A 118 -0.51 9.26 8.66
C TYR A 118 -0.48 8.93 7.16
N CYS A 119 0.04 7.76 6.80
CA CYS A 119 0.08 7.32 5.39
C CYS A 119 -1.32 7.14 4.78
N GLN A 120 -2.29 6.69 5.58
CA GLN A 120 -3.68 6.55 5.14
C GLN A 120 -4.28 7.90 4.77
N ASN A 121 -4.07 8.94 5.58
CA ASN A 121 -4.54 10.29 5.31
C ASN A 121 -3.89 10.85 4.03
N VAL A 122 -2.58 10.71 3.87
CA VAL A 122 -1.87 11.15 2.66
C VAL A 122 -2.44 10.48 1.41
N ILE A 123 -2.64 9.17 1.43
CA ILE A 123 -3.20 8.44 0.29
C ILE A 123 -4.66 8.83 0.04
N HIS A 124 -5.43 9.08 1.11
CA HIS A 124 -6.82 9.54 0.98
C HIS A 124 -6.90 10.90 0.28
N GLU A 125 -6.05 11.85 0.65
CA GLU A 125 -5.96 13.17 -0.02
C GLU A 125 -5.62 13.01 -1.51
N MET A 126 -4.63 12.17 -1.84
CA MET A 126 -4.27 11.87 -3.23
C MET A 126 -5.44 11.27 -4.03
N LEU A 127 -6.25 10.40 -3.40
CA LEU A 127 -7.43 9.80 -4.03
C LEU A 127 -8.55 10.84 -4.25
N GLN A 128 -8.72 11.79 -3.33
CA GLN A 128 -9.65 12.90 -3.51
C GLN A 128 -9.26 13.79 -4.69
N GLU A 129 -7.97 14.06 -4.88
CA GLU A 129 -7.47 14.77 -6.07
C GLU A 129 -7.77 14.01 -7.36
N HIS A 130 -7.69 12.66 -7.34
CA HIS A 130 -8.09 11.84 -8.49
C HIS A 130 -9.58 12.01 -8.84
N LYS A 131 -10.44 12.14 -7.84
CA LYS A 131 -11.89 12.33 -8.01
C LYS A 131 -12.19 13.70 -8.62
N ASN A 132 -11.57 14.75 -8.08
CA ASN A 132 -11.77 16.13 -8.55
C ASN A 132 -11.26 16.38 -9.98
N THR A 133 -10.31 15.57 -10.46
CA THR A 133 -9.76 15.69 -11.83
C THR A 133 -10.68 15.03 -12.88
N LYS A 134 -11.65 14.21 -12.45
CA LYS A 134 -12.62 13.55 -13.35
C LYS A 134 -13.90 14.35 -13.56
N GLU A 135 -14.14 15.41 -12.79
CA GLU A 135 -15.21 16.40 -13.00
C GLU A 135 -14.71 17.53 -13.90
#